data_44e240b758c5e3db54a167d6dc91745e
#
_entry.id   44e240b758c5e3db54a167d6dc91745e
#
_cell.length_a   1.000
_cell.length_b   1.000
_cell.length_c   1.000
_cell.angle_alpha   90.00
_cell.angle_beta   90.00
_cell.angle_gamma   90.00
#
_symmetry.space_group_name_H-M   'P 1'
#
loop_
_entity.id
_entity.type
_entity.pdbx_description
1 polymer ?
#
loop_
_entity_poly.entity_id
_entity_poly.type
_entity_poly.pdbx_seq_one_letter_code
_entity_poly.pdbx_strand_id
1 'polypeptide(L)'
;LADTAAELTLVHRRDEYRAAPATVATVKELESAGKVRILEHAKASAYVAEGAVLKSVTIGVKDADDVTLDADHLLAFFGLAPKLGPIAEWGFEIAKKAIAVDTEKFETNIPGIFAIGDINSYPGKKKLILSGFHEAALAAFAAKAIIEPGKKVALQYTTTSPVMHKRLGVED
;
A
#
# COMPACT_ATOMS: atom_id res chain seq x y z
N LEU A 1 10.93 -12.23 -12.13
CA LEU A 1 12.31 -12.43 -11.64
C LEU A 1 12.78 -13.85 -11.82
N ALA A 2 11.93 -14.88 -11.64
CA ALA A 2 12.29 -16.29 -11.78
C ALA A 2 12.87 -16.69 -13.16
N ASP A 3 12.60 -15.91 -14.19
CA ASP A 3 13.15 -16.13 -15.55
C ASP A 3 14.34 -15.19 -15.86
N THR A 4 14.75 -14.34 -14.93
CA THR A 4 15.78 -13.32 -15.16
C THR A 4 16.96 -13.46 -14.20
N ALA A 5 16.70 -13.79 -12.94
CA ALA A 5 17.74 -13.98 -11.93
C ALA A 5 18.38 -15.37 -12.09
N ALA A 6 19.70 -15.45 -11.90
CA ALA A 6 20.40 -16.71 -11.86
C ALA A 6 19.95 -17.57 -10.67
N GLU A 7 19.80 -16.93 -9.51
CA GLU A 7 19.25 -17.53 -8.30
C GLU A 7 18.22 -16.59 -7.69
N LEU A 8 17.11 -17.13 -7.20
CA LEU A 8 16.05 -16.37 -6.55
C LEU A 8 15.65 -17.07 -5.24
N THR A 9 15.83 -16.38 -4.12
CA THR A 9 15.40 -16.87 -2.82
C THR A 9 14.30 -15.97 -2.27
N LEU A 10 13.13 -16.57 -1.97
CA LEU A 10 12.04 -15.93 -1.25
C LEU A 10 12.17 -16.25 0.25
N VAL A 11 12.34 -15.22 1.07
CA VAL A 11 12.41 -15.36 2.52
C VAL A 11 11.10 -14.90 3.14
N HIS A 12 10.41 -15.77 3.86
CA HIS A 12 9.14 -15.46 4.49
C HIS A 12 9.12 -15.87 5.97
N ARG A 13 8.59 -14.99 6.82
CA ARG A 13 8.60 -15.16 8.29
C ARG A 13 7.65 -16.25 8.82
N ARG A 14 6.74 -16.75 7.99
CA ARG A 14 5.74 -17.77 8.32
C ARG A 14 5.60 -18.75 7.15
N ASP A 15 4.87 -19.81 7.36
CA ASP A 15 4.41 -20.76 6.34
C ASP A 15 3.07 -20.35 5.70
N GLU A 16 2.39 -19.36 6.28
CA GLU A 16 1.13 -18.81 5.80
C GLU A 16 1.36 -17.48 5.06
N TYR A 17 0.97 -17.43 3.80
CA TYR A 17 1.18 -16.29 2.92
C TYR A 17 -0.06 -15.38 2.87
N ARG A 18 0.17 -14.06 2.93
CA ARG A 18 -0.88 -13.05 2.71
C ARG A 18 -0.97 -12.65 1.23
N ALA A 19 -1.06 -13.62 0.36
CA ALA A 19 -1.17 -13.41 -1.08
C ALA A 19 -2.39 -14.16 -1.61
N ALA A 20 -2.81 -13.83 -2.84
CA ALA A 20 -3.89 -14.57 -3.51
C ALA A 20 -3.48 -16.05 -3.67
N PRO A 21 -4.39 -17.00 -3.43
CA PRO A 21 -4.07 -18.43 -3.52
C PRO A 21 -3.42 -18.83 -4.84
N ALA A 22 -3.88 -18.27 -5.96
CA ALA A 22 -3.29 -18.52 -7.28
C ALA A 22 -1.81 -18.08 -7.36
N THR A 23 -1.45 -16.94 -6.77
CA THR A 23 -0.07 -16.46 -6.72
C THR A 23 0.81 -17.38 -5.87
N VAL A 24 0.28 -17.87 -4.74
CA VAL A 24 1.00 -18.81 -3.87
C VAL A 24 1.23 -20.12 -4.62
N ALA A 25 0.22 -20.65 -5.33
CA ALA A 25 0.34 -21.85 -6.14
C ALA A 25 1.45 -21.70 -7.20
N THR A 26 1.46 -20.59 -7.95
CA THR A 26 2.51 -20.31 -8.95
C THR A 26 3.91 -20.28 -8.32
N VAL A 27 4.08 -19.68 -7.14
CA VAL A 27 5.39 -19.66 -6.47
C VAL A 27 5.82 -21.06 -6.03
N LYS A 28 4.91 -21.89 -5.53
CA LYS A 28 5.20 -23.29 -5.17
C LYS A 28 5.52 -24.17 -6.38
N GLU A 29 4.91 -23.92 -7.53
CA GLU A 29 5.28 -24.55 -8.81
C GLU A 29 6.71 -24.16 -9.23
N LEU A 30 7.08 -22.89 -9.10
CA LEU A 30 8.42 -22.41 -9.38
C LEU A 30 9.47 -23.00 -8.43
N GLU A 31 9.12 -23.19 -7.15
CA GLU A 31 9.96 -23.90 -6.18
C GLU A 31 10.17 -25.36 -6.59
N SER A 32 9.09 -26.06 -6.93
CA SER A 32 9.14 -27.45 -7.39
C SER A 32 9.96 -27.62 -8.67
N ALA A 33 9.96 -26.60 -9.53
CA ALA A 33 10.78 -26.55 -10.75
C ALA A 33 12.25 -26.11 -10.49
N GLY A 34 12.63 -25.87 -9.26
CA GLY A 34 13.99 -25.41 -8.89
C GLY A 34 14.33 -23.97 -9.31
N LYS A 35 13.33 -23.17 -9.74
CA LYS A 35 13.52 -21.77 -10.16
C LYS A 35 13.51 -20.77 -9.01
N VAL A 36 12.95 -21.15 -7.87
CA VAL A 36 12.86 -20.33 -6.66
C VAL A 36 13.18 -21.20 -5.45
N ARG A 37 14.03 -20.74 -4.57
CA ARG A 37 14.21 -21.31 -3.24
C ARG A 37 13.33 -20.58 -2.25
N ILE A 38 12.57 -21.29 -1.42
CA ILE A 38 11.75 -20.68 -0.37
C ILE A 38 12.35 -21.00 1.01
N LEU A 39 12.50 -19.97 1.84
CA LEU A 39 12.88 -20.09 3.25
C LEU A 39 11.71 -19.55 4.09
N GLU A 40 10.94 -20.45 4.65
CA GLU A 40 9.83 -20.15 5.57
C GLU A 40 10.34 -20.07 7.01
N HIS A 41 9.56 -19.45 7.90
CA HIS A 41 9.94 -19.15 9.29
C HIS A 41 11.29 -18.45 9.41
N ALA A 42 11.62 -17.63 8.40
CA ALA A 42 12.92 -17.02 8.21
C ALA A 42 12.83 -15.50 8.06
N LYS A 43 13.91 -14.81 8.39
CA LYS A 43 14.04 -13.35 8.25
C LYS A 43 15.48 -12.97 7.95
N ALA A 44 15.69 -11.93 7.16
CA ALA A 44 17.01 -11.33 7.03
C ALA A 44 17.44 -10.74 8.39
N SER A 45 18.63 -11.11 8.86
CA SER A 45 19.19 -10.71 10.15
C SER A 45 20.41 -9.79 9.99
N ALA A 46 21.22 -9.99 8.94
CA ALA A 46 22.38 -9.17 8.64
C ALA A 46 22.65 -9.14 7.13
N TYR A 47 23.52 -8.25 6.71
CA TYR A 47 24.07 -8.22 5.35
C TYR A 47 25.52 -7.75 5.36
N VAL A 48 26.26 -8.11 4.33
CA VAL A 48 27.61 -7.61 4.06
C VAL A 48 27.60 -6.86 2.74
N ALA A 49 28.20 -5.66 2.73
CA ALA A 49 28.35 -4.85 1.53
C ALA A 49 29.77 -4.27 1.46
N GLU A 50 30.27 -4.12 0.25
CA GLU A 50 31.54 -3.42 -0.05
C GLU A 50 31.19 -2.14 -0.83
N GLY A 51 31.29 -1.00 -0.15
CA GLY A 51 30.78 0.26 -0.69
C GLY A 51 29.28 0.19 -0.93
N ALA A 52 28.86 0.38 -2.17
CA ALA A 52 27.45 0.29 -2.60
C ALA A 52 27.04 -1.09 -3.14
N VAL A 53 27.94 -2.08 -3.08
CA VAL A 53 27.70 -3.41 -3.65
C VAL A 53 27.37 -4.40 -2.55
N LEU A 54 26.17 -4.98 -2.60
CA LEU A 54 25.79 -6.08 -1.69
C LEU A 54 26.62 -7.32 -2.05
N LYS A 55 27.07 -8.05 -1.02
CA LYS A 55 27.84 -9.29 -1.17
C LYS A 55 27.08 -10.49 -0.65
N SER A 56 26.50 -10.36 0.53
CA SER A 56 25.73 -11.46 1.12
C SER A 56 24.65 -10.97 2.06
N VAL A 57 23.69 -11.83 2.32
CA VAL A 57 22.62 -11.63 3.30
C VAL A 57 22.57 -12.83 4.21
N THR A 58 22.57 -12.61 5.51
CA THR A 58 22.37 -13.66 6.52
C THR A 58 20.89 -13.77 6.83
N ILE A 59 20.37 -14.95 6.75
CA ILE A 59 18.97 -15.30 7.01
C ILE A 59 18.90 -16.12 8.28
N GLY A 60 18.29 -15.54 9.31
CA GLY A 60 17.96 -16.27 10.52
C GLY A 60 16.75 -17.17 10.30
N VAL A 61 16.90 -18.46 10.49
CA VAL A 61 15.83 -19.47 10.35
C VAL A 61 15.41 -19.91 11.74
N LYS A 62 14.10 -19.95 11.98
CA LYS A 62 13.57 -20.37 13.28
C LYS A 62 13.93 -21.84 13.55
N ASP A 63 14.45 -22.10 14.75
CA ASP A 63 14.82 -23.43 15.23
C ASP A 63 15.87 -24.17 14.36
N ALA A 64 16.70 -23.41 13.59
CA ALA A 64 17.79 -23.92 12.77
C ALA A 64 18.96 -22.93 12.72
N ASP A 65 20.08 -23.35 12.16
CA ASP A 65 21.24 -22.49 11.95
C ASP A 65 20.95 -21.38 10.92
N ASP A 66 21.59 -20.25 11.10
CA ASP A 66 21.54 -19.13 10.16
C ASP A 66 22.14 -19.55 8.80
N VAL A 67 21.50 -19.10 7.72
CA VAL A 67 21.94 -19.35 6.35
C VAL A 67 22.50 -18.07 5.77
N THR A 68 23.74 -18.07 5.30
CA THR A 68 24.31 -16.96 4.54
C THR A 68 24.15 -17.23 3.05
N LEU A 69 23.54 -16.28 2.34
CA LEU A 69 23.32 -16.30 0.91
C LEU A 69 24.18 -15.23 0.24
N ASP A 70 24.95 -15.61 -0.78
CA ASP A 70 25.55 -14.62 -1.67
C ASP A 70 24.40 -13.94 -2.45
N ALA A 71 24.45 -12.62 -2.58
CA ALA A 71 23.38 -11.87 -3.19
C ALA A 71 23.87 -10.54 -3.76
N ASP A 72 23.47 -10.26 -4.99
CA ASP A 72 23.67 -8.97 -5.65
C ASP A 72 22.56 -7.97 -5.30
N HIS A 73 21.36 -8.47 -5.01
CA HIS A 73 20.16 -7.66 -4.76
C HIS A 73 19.33 -8.20 -3.58
N LEU A 74 18.87 -7.30 -2.74
CA LEU A 74 17.91 -7.58 -1.67
C LEU A 74 16.67 -6.71 -1.87
N LEU A 75 15.52 -7.34 -2.11
CA LEU A 75 14.24 -6.67 -2.25
C LEU A 75 13.43 -6.83 -0.96
N ALA A 76 13.24 -5.74 -0.23
CA ALA A 76 12.55 -5.75 1.05
C ALA A 76 11.07 -5.40 0.91
N PHE A 77 10.18 -6.39 1.13
CA PHE A 77 8.72 -6.25 1.08
C PHE A 77 8.08 -6.45 2.45
N PHE A 78 8.50 -5.67 3.44
CA PHE A 78 8.06 -5.82 4.84
C PHE A 78 6.64 -5.30 5.10
N GLY A 79 5.98 -4.73 4.09
CA GLY A 79 4.67 -4.11 4.20
C GLY A 79 4.75 -2.70 4.78
N LEU A 80 3.57 -2.11 5.00
CA LEU A 80 3.43 -0.77 5.53
C LEU A 80 3.08 -0.82 7.02
N ALA A 81 3.82 -0.06 7.83
CA ALA A 81 3.51 0.20 9.23
C ALA A 81 3.20 1.70 9.37
N PRO A 82 1.93 2.12 9.31
CA PRO A 82 1.57 3.52 9.40
C PRO A 82 2.00 4.11 10.74
N LYS A 83 2.71 5.22 10.67
CA LYS A 83 3.06 6.06 11.81
C LYS A 83 2.51 7.45 11.53
N LEU A 84 1.56 7.89 12.34
CA LEU A 84 0.93 9.20 12.17
C LEU A 84 1.89 10.35 12.49
N GLY A 85 2.95 10.08 13.28
CA GLY A 85 3.89 11.12 13.70
C GLY A 85 3.17 12.25 14.45
N PRO A 86 3.55 13.51 14.21
CA PRO A 86 2.92 14.67 14.86
C PRO A 86 1.41 14.78 14.64
N ILE A 87 0.88 14.23 13.53
CA ILE A 87 -0.55 14.25 13.22
C ILE A 87 -1.38 13.60 14.33
N ALA A 88 -0.83 12.60 15.03
CA ALA A 88 -1.50 11.94 16.15
C ALA A 88 -1.81 12.90 17.33
N GLU A 89 -1.10 14.03 17.42
CA GLU A 89 -1.23 15.02 18.49
C GLU A 89 -2.13 16.21 18.13
N TRP A 90 -2.69 16.24 16.92
CA TRP A 90 -3.54 17.34 16.42
C TRP A 90 -4.98 17.29 16.94
N GLY A 91 -5.31 16.33 17.83
CA GLY A 91 -6.64 16.21 18.42
C GLY A 91 -7.64 15.42 17.59
N PHE A 92 -7.18 14.67 16.60
CA PHE A 92 -8.04 13.75 15.85
C PHE A 92 -8.47 12.55 16.68
N GLU A 93 -9.68 12.06 16.42
CA GLU A 93 -10.06 10.74 16.86
C GLU A 93 -9.27 9.68 16.11
N ILE A 94 -8.51 8.87 16.86
CA ILE A 94 -7.66 7.82 16.30
C ILE A 94 -8.29 6.46 16.56
N ALA A 95 -8.58 5.73 15.48
CA ALA A 95 -9.07 4.36 15.49
C ALA A 95 -8.12 3.45 14.72
N LYS A 96 -7.67 2.34 15.37
CA LYS A 96 -6.78 1.33 14.72
C LYS A 96 -5.52 1.93 14.07
N LYS A 97 -4.91 2.94 14.71
CA LYS A 97 -3.75 3.69 14.20
C LYS A 97 -4.04 4.51 12.92
N ALA A 98 -5.27 4.91 12.71
CA ALA A 98 -5.71 5.73 11.59
C ALA A 98 -6.70 6.78 12.09
N ILE A 99 -6.93 7.84 11.33
CA ILE A 99 -7.83 8.94 11.66
C ILE A 99 -9.26 8.49 11.41
N ALA A 100 -10.12 8.55 12.43
CA ALA A 100 -11.53 8.27 12.28
C ALA A 100 -12.22 9.36 11.46
N VAL A 101 -13.10 8.97 10.55
CA VAL A 101 -13.87 9.88 9.69
C VAL A 101 -15.30 9.40 9.55
N ASP A 102 -16.22 10.30 9.24
CA ASP A 102 -17.55 9.94 8.79
C ASP A 102 -17.50 9.35 7.36
N THR A 103 -18.49 8.58 6.98
CA THR A 103 -18.53 7.90 5.67
C THR A 103 -19.26 8.69 4.59
N GLU A 104 -19.88 9.81 4.94
CA GLU A 104 -20.59 10.67 3.99
C GLU A 104 -19.66 11.68 3.32
N LYS A 105 -18.75 12.28 4.11
CA LYS A 105 -17.91 13.39 3.69
C LYS A 105 -16.42 13.12 3.84
N PHE A 106 -16.05 12.09 4.61
CA PHE A 106 -14.68 11.81 5.04
C PHE A 106 -14.08 12.94 5.88
N GLU A 107 -14.94 13.68 6.57
CA GLU A 107 -14.54 14.70 7.54
C GLU A 107 -14.13 14.05 8.86
N THR A 108 -13.12 14.64 9.52
CA THR A 108 -12.66 14.19 10.83
C THR A 108 -13.57 14.77 11.94
N ASN A 109 -13.28 14.46 13.20
CA ASN A 109 -13.92 15.13 14.35
C ASN A 109 -13.62 16.64 14.41
N ILE A 110 -12.65 17.15 13.63
CA ILE A 110 -12.33 18.57 13.56
C ILE A 110 -12.94 19.14 12.27
N PRO A 111 -13.92 20.09 12.39
CA PRO A 111 -14.60 20.64 11.23
C PRO A 111 -13.65 21.24 10.19
N GLY A 112 -13.91 20.99 8.93
CA GLY A 112 -13.11 21.48 7.80
C GLY A 112 -11.83 20.68 7.53
N ILE A 113 -11.55 19.63 8.31
CA ILE A 113 -10.40 18.75 8.08
C ILE A 113 -10.89 17.38 7.64
N PHE A 114 -10.40 16.93 6.49
CA PHE A 114 -10.75 15.66 5.85
C PHE A 114 -9.55 14.73 5.86
N ALA A 115 -9.81 13.43 6.02
CA ALA A 115 -8.77 12.41 5.90
C ALA A 115 -9.21 11.33 4.91
N ILE A 116 -8.42 11.10 3.87
CA ILE A 116 -8.70 10.17 2.78
C ILE A 116 -7.55 9.20 2.54
N GLY A 117 -7.81 8.07 1.90
CA GLY A 117 -6.81 7.05 1.59
C GLY A 117 -6.46 6.19 2.81
N ASP A 118 -5.23 5.68 2.86
CA ASP A 118 -4.81 4.70 3.86
C ASP A 118 -4.67 5.25 5.28
N ILE A 119 -4.67 6.59 5.42
CA ILE A 119 -4.56 7.26 6.73
C ILE A 119 -5.86 7.26 7.52
N ASN A 120 -7.01 7.08 6.86
CA ASN A 120 -8.30 7.12 7.51
C ASN A 120 -8.82 5.75 7.95
N SER A 121 -9.83 5.76 8.83
CA SER A 121 -10.54 4.56 9.29
C SER A 121 -12.04 4.85 9.44
N TYR A 122 -12.84 3.93 8.93
CA TYR A 122 -14.29 3.91 9.06
C TYR A 122 -14.83 2.47 8.93
N PRO A 123 -16.08 2.16 9.32
CA PRO A 123 -16.65 0.83 9.16
C PRO A 123 -16.62 0.36 7.70
N GLY A 124 -16.08 -0.82 7.45
CA GLY A 124 -15.98 -1.38 6.09
C GLY A 124 -14.78 -0.90 5.27
N LYS A 125 -13.90 -0.05 5.81
CA LYS A 125 -12.70 0.45 5.12
C LYS A 125 -11.91 -0.66 4.44
N LYS A 126 -11.64 -0.47 3.15
CA LYS A 126 -10.66 -1.24 2.39
C LYS A 126 -9.52 -0.32 1.95
N LYS A 127 -8.28 -0.70 2.23
CA LYS A 127 -7.09 0.04 1.83
C LYS A 127 -6.75 -0.26 0.38
N LEU A 128 -7.48 0.39 -0.53
CA LEU A 128 -7.35 0.28 -1.97
C LEU A 128 -7.22 1.68 -2.58
N ILE A 129 -6.47 1.81 -3.66
CA ILE A 129 -6.35 3.06 -4.43
C ILE A 129 -7.74 3.53 -4.88
N LEU A 130 -8.59 2.60 -5.35
CA LEU A 130 -9.96 2.90 -5.75
C LEU A 130 -10.78 3.54 -4.62
N SER A 131 -10.68 3.00 -3.39
CA SER A 131 -11.36 3.57 -2.23
C SER A 131 -10.89 4.99 -1.95
N GLY A 132 -9.58 5.24 -2.02
CA GLY A 132 -9.00 6.57 -1.83
C GLY A 132 -9.49 7.60 -2.85
N PHE A 133 -9.64 7.24 -4.11
CA PHE A 133 -10.22 8.12 -5.13
C PHE A 133 -11.69 8.42 -4.89
N HIS A 134 -12.49 7.43 -4.49
CA HIS A 134 -13.88 7.65 -4.12
C HIS A 134 -14.00 8.59 -2.92
N GLU A 135 -13.22 8.35 -1.88
CA GLU A 135 -13.14 9.20 -0.68
C GLU A 135 -12.76 10.64 -1.04
N ALA A 136 -11.77 10.81 -1.93
CA ALA A 136 -11.33 12.12 -2.41
C ALA A 136 -12.45 12.90 -3.11
N ALA A 137 -13.24 12.21 -3.93
CA ALA A 137 -14.38 12.82 -4.60
C ALA A 137 -15.41 13.35 -3.59
N LEU A 138 -15.82 12.54 -2.61
CA LEU A 138 -16.81 12.94 -1.61
C LEU A 138 -16.28 14.07 -0.70
N ALA A 139 -15.02 13.97 -0.26
CA ALA A 139 -14.38 15.04 0.51
C ALA A 139 -14.30 16.36 -0.27
N ALA A 140 -14.01 16.32 -1.57
CA ALA A 140 -13.96 17.51 -2.41
C ALA A 140 -15.34 18.20 -2.54
N PHE A 141 -16.42 17.42 -2.70
CA PHE A 141 -17.77 17.97 -2.69
C PHE A 141 -18.15 18.59 -1.35
N ALA A 142 -17.79 17.94 -0.24
CA ALA A 142 -18.02 18.47 1.11
C ALA A 142 -17.22 19.75 1.36
N ALA A 143 -15.93 19.78 1.02
CA ALA A 143 -15.08 20.97 1.13
C ALA A 143 -15.65 22.14 0.31
N LYS A 144 -16.11 21.88 -0.92
CA LYS A 144 -16.74 22.90 -1.78
C LYS A 144 -17.96 23.52 -1.13
N ALA A 145 -18.82 22.72 -0.49
CA ALA A 145 -19.98 23.22 0.22
C ALA A 145 -19.64 24.13 1.42
N ILE A 146 -18.49 23.90 2.06
CA ILE A 146 -17.98 24.77 3.13
C ILE A 146 -17.43 26.08 2.56
N ILE A 147 -16.67 26.01 1.45
CA ILE A 147 -16.03 27.18 0.83
C ILE A 147 -17.07 28.12 0.20
N GLU A 148 -18.14 27.58 -0.38
CA GLU A 148 -19.21 28.32 -1.04
C GLU A 148 -20.59 27.96 -0.44
N PRO A 149 -20.90 28.42 0.76
CA PRO A 149 -22.17 28.11 1.43
C PRO A 149 -23.38 28.53 0.59
N GLY A 150 -24.38 27.64 0.47
CA GLY A 150 -25.61 27.92 -0.26
C GLY A 150 -25.51 27.81 -1.78
N LYS A 151 -24.34 27.60 -2.35
CA LYS A 151 -24.21 27.29 -3.78
C LYS A 151 -24.38 25.79 -4.00
N LYS A 152 -25.25 25.45 -4.95
CA LYS A 152 -25.41 24.05 -5.39
C LYS A 152 -24.12 23.58 -6.08
N VAL A 153 -23.51 22.51 -5.58
CA VAL A 153 -22.38 21.86 -6.24
C VAL A 153 -22.94 20.94 -7.32
N ALA A 154 -22.71 21.28 -8.59
CA ALA A 154 -23.17 20.48 -9.71
C ALA A 154 -22.20 19.32 -9.98
N LEU A 155 -22.72 18.11 -10.01
CA LEU A 155 -21.98 16.95 -10.52
C LEU A 155 -21.95 17.02 -12.04
N GLN A 156 -20.78 17.20 -12.63
CA GLN A 156 -20.58 17.21 -14.07
C GLN A 156 -19.83 15.96 -14.51
N TYR A 157 -20.41 15.20 -15.40
CA TYR A 157 -19.77 14.03 -15.99
C TYR A 157 -18.76 14.47 -17.05
N THR A 158 -17.61 13.81 -17.13
CA THR A 158 -16.58 14.08 -18.15
C THR A 158 -17.08 13.90 -19.57
N THR A 159 -18.00 12.93 -19.77
CA THR A 159 -18.63 12.62 -21.06
C THR A 159 -19.58 13.71 -21.58
N THR A 160 -19.98 14.64 -20.72
CA THR A 160 -20.90 15.76 -21.08
C THR A 160 -20.31 17.12 -20.78
N SER A 161 -19.01 17.18 -20.48
CA SER A 161 -18.30 18.42 -20.13
C SER A 161 -17.66 19.07 -21.36
N PRO A 162 -18.18 20.23 -21.84
CA PRO A 162 -17.55 20.94 -22.98
C PRO A 162 -16.10 21.34 -22.70
N VAL A 163 -15.77 21.61 -21.42
CA VAL A 163 -14.40 21.95 -21.01
C VAL A 163 -13.48 20.74 -21.15
N MET A 164 -13.95 19.54 -20.78
CA MET A 164 -13.17 18.33 -20.94
C MET A 164 -13.05 17.92 -22.39
N HIS A 165 -14.12 18.04 -23.19
CA HIS A 165 -14.09 17.79 -24.63
C HIS A 165 -13.02 18.66 -25.30
N LYS A 166 -13.03 19.96 -25.04
CA LYS A 166 -12.01 20.89 -25.54
C LYS A 166 -10.57 20.51 -25.12
N ARG A 167 -10.36 20.11 -23.85
CA ARG A 167 -9.03 19.70 -23.32
C ARG A 167 -8.54 18.40 -23.94
N LEU A 168 -9.44 17.49 -24.24
CA LEU A 168 -9.13 16.17 -24.81
C LEU A 168 -9.11 16.19 -26.36
N GLY A 169 -9.43 17.32 -26.99
CA GLY A 169 -9.50 17.42 -28.45
C GLY A 169 -10.66 16.61 -29.05
N VAL A 170 -11.72 16.37 -28.27
CA VAL A 170 -12.95 15.70 -28.74
C VAL A 170 -13.82 16.78 -29.35
N GLU A 171 -14.07 16.68 -30.65
CA GLU A 171 -15.05 17.51 -31.36
C GLU A 171 -16.45 16.93 -31.14
N ASP A 172 -17.45 17.80 -30.88
CA ASP A 172 -18.88 17.43 -30.76
C ASP A 172 -19.49 17.16 -32.13
#